data_79061d7a50f00b3e1220538bfa4598e2
#
_entry.id   79061d7a50f00b3e1220538bfa4598e2
#
_cell.length_a   1.000
_cell.length_b   1.000
_cell.length_c   1.000
_cell.angle_alpha   90.00
_cell.angle_beta   90.00
_cell.angle_gamma   90.00
#
_symmetry.space_group_name_H-M   'P 1'
#
loop_
_entity.id
_entity.type
_entity.pdbx_description
1 polymer ?
#
loop_
_entity_poly.entity_id
_entity_poly.type
_entity_poly.pdbx_seq_one_letter_code
_entity_poly.pdbx_strand_id
1 'polypeptide(L)'
;ATGVALTSGQAFESARVISNADPRRTFFDLVGPMELGPELVRKVKNIRFRGCTAKVHLALGELPRFKGVPQGGPHLNGVISIAPSLEYLERGYDDAKYGAPSRRPYLEVSIPSVQEPDLAEPGKHIMSIVAQYVPYRLREGEWDGAARERLGDGVVATLSEYAPHLESAILHRQVLTPLDLE
;
A
#
# COMPACT_ATOMS: atom_id res chain seq x y z
N ALA A 1 12.63 -3.94 -27.48
CA ALA A 1 13.08 -2.60 -27.04
C ALA A 1 14.59 -2.51 -27.19
N THR A 2 15.08 -1.37 -27.64
CA THR A 2 16.51 -1.09 -27.83
C THR A 2 17.03 0.01 -26.90
N GLY A 3 16.16 0.51 -26.03
CA GLY A 3 16.47 1.58 -25.09
C GLY A 3 15.22 2.23 -24.53
N VAL A 4 15.41 3.39 -23.91
CA VAL A 4 14.36 4.21 -23.28
C VAL A 4 14.54 5.66 -23.74
N ALA A 5 13.45 6.33 -24.13
CA ALA A 5 13.41 7.76 -24.40
C ALA A 5 12.64 8.49 -23.30
N LEU A 6 13.19 9.59 -22.80
CA LEU A 6 12.54 10.46 -21.84
C LEU A 6 11.66 11.49 -22.55
N THR A 7 10.71 12.06 -21.86
CA THR A 7 9.86 13.16 -22.36
C THR A 7 10.67 14.42 -22.68
N SER A 8 11.88 14.56 -22.13
CA SER A 8 12.84 15.62 -22.49
C SER A 8 13.48 15.45 -23.86
N GLY A 9 13.27 14.30 -24.53
CA GLY A 9 13.93 13.93 -25.78
C GLY A 9 15.28 13.20 -25.62
N GLN A 10 15.80 13.08 -24.40
CA GLN A 10 17.01 12.31 -24.13
C GLN A 10 16.73 10.82 -24.29
N ALA A 11 17.60 10.09 -24.99
CA ALA A 11 17.49 8.65 -25.19
C ALA A 11 18.69 7.91 -24.58
N PHE A 12 18.41 6.73 -24.04
CA PHE A 12 19.39 5.80 -23.50
C PHE A 12 19.28 4.47 -24.23
N GLU A 13 20.32 4.07 -24.91
CA GLU A 13 20.38 2.79 -25.62
C GLU A 13 20.76 1.67 -24.66
N SER A 14 20.07 0.53 -24.76
CA SER A 14 20.36 -0.67 -24.00
C SER A 14 19.79 -1.91 -24.67
N ALA A 15 20.54 -3.00 -24.63
CA ALA A 15 20.08 -4.31 -25.10
C ALA A 15 18.99 -4.92 -24.20
N ARG A 16 18.80 -4.41 -23.00
CA ARG A 16 17.81 -4.88 -22.01
C ARG A 16 17.19 -3.69 -21.31
N VAL A 17 15.85 -3.70 -21.25
CA VAL A 17 15.06 -2.71 -20.52
C VAL A 17 14.25 -3.44 -19.46
N ILE A 18 14.34 -2.98 -18.21
CA ILE A 18 13.57 -3.50 -17.08
C ILE A 18 12.51 -2.44 -16.74
N SER A 19 11.24 -2.85 -16.73
CA SER A 19 10.13 -1.99 -16.35
C SER A 19 9.51 -2.52 -15.04
N ASN A 20 9.33 -1.66 -14.05
CA ASN A 20 8.56 -1.92 -12.85
C ASN A 20 7.17 -1.28 -12.88
N ALA A 21 6.80 -0.64 -14.01
CA ALA A 21 5.43 -0.21 -14.24
C ALA A 21 4.52 -1.42 -14.49
N ASP A 22 3.22 -1.24 -14.27
CA ASP A 22 2.26 -2.30 -14.55
C ASP A 22 2.28 -2.73 -16.03
N PRO A 23 1.77 -3.95 -16.35
CA PRO A 23 1.80 -4.45 -17.71
C PRO A 23 1.07 -3.57 -18.72
N ARG A 24 -0.01 -2.88 -18.33
CA ARG A 24 -0.76 -2.03 -19.26
C ARG A 24 0.05 -0.80 -19.63
N ARG A 25 0.62 -0.09 -18.66
CA ARG A 25 1.53 1.04 -18.89
C ARG A 25 2.76 0.61 -19.66
N THR A 26 3.39 -0.48 -19.26
CA THR A 26 4.59 -0.98 -19.96
C THR A 26 4.31 -1.28 -21.42
N PHE A 27 3.28 -2.05 -21.73
CA PHE A 27 3.06 -2.53 -23.09
C PHE A 27 2.24 -1.57 -23.96
N PHE A 28 1.29 -0.82 -23.40
CA PHE A 28 0.45 0.06 -24.21
C PHE A 28 0.96 1.49 -24.28
N ASP A 29 1.51 2.02 -23.18
CA ASP A 29 1.93 3.42 -23.13
C ASP A 29 3.42 3.59 -23.47
N LEU A 30 4.29 2.69 -22.95
CA LEU A 30 5.74 2.81 -23.17
C LEU A 30 6.23 2.10 -24.45
N VAL A 31 5.75 0.89 -24.74
CA VAL A 31 6.13 0.15 -25.95
C VAL A 31 5.24 0.52 -27.13
N GLY A 32 3.95 0.61 -26.91
CA GLY A 32 2.92 0.85 -27.93
C GLY A 32 2.32 -0.45 -28.47
N PRO A 33 0.97 -0.51 -28.60
CA PRO A 33 0.26 -1.73 -28.98
C PRO A 33 0.57 -2.19 -30.42
N MET A 34 1.04 -1.29 -31.29
CA MET A 34 1.41 -1.62 -32.67
C MET A 34 2.68 -2.46 -32.78
N GLU A 35 3.55 -2.40 -31.78
CA GLU A 35 4.78 -3.19 -31.68
C GLU A 35 4.55 -4.59 -31.08
N LEU A 36 3.30 -4.87 -30.67
CA LEU A 36 2.95 -6.11 -29.96
C LEU A 36 2.17 -7.06 -30.87
N GLY A 37 2.42 -8.35 -30.72
CA GLY A 37 1.57 -9.36 -31.36
C GLY A 37 0.15 -9.37 -30.79
N PRO A 38 -0.88 -9.70 -31.58
CA PRO A 38 -2.30 -9.64 -31.18
C PRO A 38 -2.61 -10.46 -29.92
N GLU A 39 -1.92 -11.57 -29.73
CA GLU A 39 -2.09 -12.43 -28.57
C GLU A 39 -1.65 -11.72 -27.28
N LEU A 40 -0.51 -11.03 -27.29
CA LEU A 40 -0.01 -10.28 -26.14
C LEU A 40 -0.92 -9.08 -25.83
N VAL A 41 -1.35 -8.35 -26.85
CA VAL A 41 -2.34 -7.26 -26.69
C VAL A 41 -3.58 -7.77 -25.99
N ARG A 42 -4.14 -8.92 -26.43
CA ARG A 42 -5.31 -9.53 -25.81
C ARG A 42 -5.05 -9.93 -24.36
N LYS A 43 -3.91 -10.57 -24.08
CA LYS A 43 -3.52 -10.97 -22.70
C LYS A 43 -3.44 -9.77 -21.79
N VAL A 44 -2.72 -8.72 -22.17
CA VAL A 44 -2.56 -7.50 -21.36
C VAL A 44 -3.90 -6.79 -21.15
N LYS A 45 -4.72 -6.67 -22.20
CA LYS A 45 -6.06 -6.06 -22.10
C LYS A 45 -6.98 -6.79 -21.13
N ASN A 46 -6.82 -8.10 -20.98
CA ASN A 46 -7.65 -8.93 -20.10
C ASN A 46 -7.16 -8.96 -18.64
N ILE A 47 -5.99 -8.40 -18.32
CA ILE A 47 -5.52 -8.27 -16.94
C ILE A 47 -6.46 -7.34 -16.17
N ARG A 48 -6.94 -7.82 -15.02
CA ARG A 48 -7.80 -7.04 -14.13
C ARG A 48 -6.94 -6.38 -13.05
N PHE A 49 -6.96 -5.05 -13.00
CA PHE A 49 -6.23 -4.23 -12.03
C PHE A 49 -7.12 -3.78 -10.87
N ARG A 50 -7.95 -4.66 -10.35
CA ARG A 50 -8.83 -4.35 -9.21
C ARG A 50 -8.22 -4.93 -7.95
N GLY A 51 -7.27 -4.21 -7.38
CA GLY A 51 -6.68 -4.56 -6.08
C GLY A 51 -7.67 -4.31 -4.93
N CYS A 52 -7.48 -5.02 -3.83
CA CYS A 52 -8.22 -4.85 -2.57
C CYS A 52 -7.29 -4.39 -1.43
N THR A 53 -6.29 -3.61 -1.78
CA THR A 53 -5.25 -3.12 -0.88
C THR A 53 -5.30 -1.61 -0.82
N ALA A 54 -5.17 -1.05 0.38
CA ALA A 54 -4.88 0.35 0.62
C ALA A 54 -3.56 0.49 1.35
N LYS A 55 -2.97 1.68 1.31
CA LYS A 55 -1.78 2.02 2.09
C LYS A 55 -2.06 3.20 3.00
N VAL A 56 -1.58 3.10 4.23
CA VAL A 56 -1.57 4.21 5.19
C VAL A 56 -0.13 4.46 5.60
N HIS A 57 0.35 5.67 5.36
CA HIS A 57 1.67 6.11 5.81
C HIS A 57 1.50 7.06 6.98
N LEU A 58 2.28 6.83 8.04
CA LEU A 58 2.29 7.65 9.25
C LEU A 58 3.68 8.23 9.45
N ALA A 59 3.75 9.54 9.67
CA ALA A 59 4.92 10.16 10.28
C ALA A 59 4.73 10.11 11.80
N LEU A 60 5.72 9.58 12.51
CA LEU A 60 5.66 9.37 13.95
C LEU A 60 6.72 10.19 14.68
N GLY A 61 6.36 10.74 15.84
CA GLY A 61 7.28 11.43 16.75
C GLY A 61 8.09 10.48 17.64
N GLU A 62 7.67 9.23 17.76
CA GLU A 62 8.38 8.17 18.50
C GLU A 62 8.03 6.80 17.92
N LEU A 63 8.85 5.78 18.19
CA LEU A 63 8.57 4.39 17.80
C LEU A 63 7.37 3.83 18.56
N PRO A 64 6.49 3.05 17.89
CA PRO A 64 5.36 2.42 18.54
C PRO A 64 5.81 1.36 19.54
N ARG A 65 5.04 1.21 20.61
CA ARG A 65 5.25 0.21 21.67
C ARG A 65 4.17 -0.86 21.55
N PHE A 66 4.54 -1.99 20.99
CA PHE A 66 3.61 -3.12 20.84
C PHE A 66 3.44 -3.87 22.14
N LYS A 67 2.21 -4.26 22.47
CA LYS A 67 1.90 -5.10 23.63
C LYS A 67 2.60 -6.47 23.54
N GLY A 68 3.11 -6.95 24.64
CA GLY A 68 3.65 -8.32 24.75
C GLY A 68 5.06 -8.51 24.18
N VAL A 69 5.70 -7.44 23.66
CA VAL A 69 7.08 -7.49 23.14
C VAL A 69 7.93 -6.37 23.76
N PRO A 70 9.25 -6.58 23.88
CA PRO A 70 10.15 -5.56 24.42
C PRO A 70 10.16 -4.30 23.54
N GLN A 71 10.27 -3.13 24.16
CA GLN A 71 10.44 -1.88 23.43
C GLN A 71 11.75 -1.88 22.65
N GLY A 72 11.72 -1.41 21.39
CA GLY A 72 12.92 -1.33 20.54
C GLY A 72 13.48 -2.69 20.12
N GLY A 73 12.65 -3.75 20.18
CA GLY A 73 13.07 -5.10 19.83
C GLY A 73 13.21 -5.35 18.30
N PRO A 74 13.75 -6.53 17.92
CA PRO A 74 14.05 -6.87 16.51
C PRO A 74 12.79 -6.95 15.61
N HIS A 75 11.59 -7.06 16.18
CA HIS A 75 10.32 -7.04 15.44
C HIS A 75 10.11 -5.73 14.66
N LEU A 76 10.73 -4.63 15.09
CA LEU A 76 10.63 -3.35 14.38
C LEU A 76 11.45 -3.30 13.08
N ASN A 77 12.37 -4.25 12.88
CA ASN A 77 13.19 -4.37 11.66
C ASN A 77 12.52 -5.18 10.54
N GLY A 78 11.37 -5.75 10.80
CA GLY A 78 10.66 -6.61 9.86
C GLY A 78 9.26 -6.10 9.54
N VAL A 79 8.43 -7.00 9.02
CA VAL A 79 7.01 -6.78 8.82
C VAL A 79 6.24 -7.36 10.00
N ILE A 80 5.42 -6.52 10.61
CA ILE A 80 4.52 -6.90 11.71
C ILE A 80 3.15 -7.14 11.11
N SER A 81 2.63 -8.36 11.21
CA SER A 81 1.31 -8.73 10.69
C SER A 81 0.27 -8.75 11.79
N ILE A 82 -0.85 -8.06 11.58
CA ILE A 82 -2.02 -8.09 12.46
C ILE A 82 -3.07 -8.98 11.83
N ALA A 83 -3.03 -10.27 12.18
CA ALA A 83 -3.92 -11.32 11.73
C ALA A 83 -4.06 -12.40 12.82
N PRO A 84 -4.82 -12.14 13.90
CA PRO A 84 -4.84 -13.02 15.07
C PRO A 84 -5.43 -14.41 14.82
N SER A 85 -6.23 -14.59 13.76
CA SER A 85 -6.81 -15.88 13.38
C SER A 85 -7.23 -15.93 11.90
N LEU A 86 -7.47 -17.13 11.37
CA LEU A 86 -8.06 -17.31 10.04
C LEU A 86 -9.46 -16.71 9.95
N GLU A 87 -10.27 -16.85 11.00
CA GLU A 87 -11.60 -16.26 11.06
C GLU A 87 -11.56 -14.72 10.96
N TYR A 88 -10.53 -14.09 11.51
CA TYR A 88 -10.30 -12.65 11.38
C TYR A 88 -10.10 -12.26 9.91
N LEU A 89 -9.31 -13.02 9.17
CA LEU A 89 -9.06 -12.78 7.74
C LEU A 89 -10.32 -13.02 6.91
N GLU A 90 -11.06 -14.09 7.18
CA GLU A 90 -12.32 -14.42 6.50
C GLU A 90 -13.37 -13.29 6.66
N ARG A 91 -13.56 -12.81 7.89
CA ARG A 91 -14.49 -11.70 8.17
C ARG A 91 -14.05 -10.41 7.48
N GLY A 92 -12.76 -10.11 7.47
CA GLY A 92 -12.21 -8.95 6.78
C GLY A 92 -12.45 -9.02 5.27
N TYR A 93 -12.29 -10.20 4.68
CA TYR A 93 -12.59 -10.42 3.26
C TYR A 93 -14.08 -10.30 2.94
N ASP A 94 -14.97 -10.81 3.80
CA ASP A 94 -16.40 -10.73 3.60
C ASP A 94 -16.89 -9.28 3.55
N ASP A 95 -16.42 -8.40 4.43
CA ASP A 95 -16.76 -6.98 4.36
C ASP A 95 -16.40 -6.40 2.98
N ALA A 96 -15.18 -6.65 2.48
CA ALA A 96 -14.70 -6.13 1.21
C ALA A 96 -15.43 -6.74 0.01
N LYS A 97 -15.78 -8.02 0.06
CA LYS A 97 -16.58 -8.72 -0.96
C LYS A 97 -17.93 -8.05 -1.19
N TYR A 98 -18.53 -7.51 -0.14
CA TYR A 98 -19.78 -6.76 -0.19
C TYR A 98 -19.60 -5.25 -0.37
N GLY A 99 -18.39 -4.80 -0.69
CA GLY A 99 -18.09 -3.41 -1.03
C GLY A 99 -17.96 -2.47 0.15
N ALA A 100 -17.68 -2.98 1.35
CA ALA A 100 -17.35 -2.19 2.52
C ALA A 100 -15.87 -2.40 2.93
N PRO A 101 -15.13 -1.36 3.32
CA PRO A 101 -13.84 -1.56 3.97
C PRO A 101 -14.02 -2.41 5.22
N SER A 102 -13.09 -3.34 5.44
CA SER A 102 -13.15 -4.16 6.66
C SER A 102 -13.12 -3.28 7.91
N ARG A 103 -13.97 -3.60 8.87
CA ARG A 103 -13.99 -2.95 10.19
C ARG A 103 -12.73 -3.27 11.01
N ARG A 104 -12.14 -4.42 10.73
CA ARG A 104 -10.89 -4.90 11.34
C ARG A 104 -9.99 -5.45 10.23
N PRO A 105 -9.31 -4.56 9.50
CA PRO A 105 -8.52 -4.97 8.35
C PRO A 105 -7.31 -5.80 8.77
N TYR A 106 -6.90 -6.73 7.92
CA TYR A 106 -5.57 -7.30 8.00
C TYR A 106 -4.55 -6.20 7.74
N LEU A 107 -3.55 -6.08 8.61
CA LEU A 107 -2.51 -5.06 8.48
C LEU A 107 -1.14 -5.71 8.40
N GLU A 108 -0.34 -5.23 7.44
CA GLU A 108 1.11 -5.45 7.40
C GLU A 108 1.81 -4.12 7.66
N VAL A 109 2.57 -4.06 8.73
CA VAL A 109 3.22 -2.83 9.22
C VAL A 109 4.72 -2.95 9.07
N SER A 110 5.35 -1.97 8.48
CA SER A 110 6.81 -1.81 8.42
C SER A 110 7.21 -0.42 8.88
N ILE A 111 8.42 -0.30 9.45
CA ILE A 111 8.98 0.98 9.91
C ILE A 111 10.35 1.16 9.26
N PRO A 112 10.40 1.54 7.97
CA PRO A 112 11.64 1.56 7.19
C PRO A 112 12.71 2.48 7.80
N SER A 113 12.34 3.55 8.47
CA SER A 113 13.28 4.46 9.16
C SER A 113 14.04 3.82 10.34
N VAL A 114 13.68 2.60 10.77
CA VAL A 114 14.47 1.85 11.76
C VAL A 114 15.75 1.28 11.12
N GLN A 115 15.66 0.85 9.86
CA GLN A 115 16.80 0.33 9.10
C GLN A 115 17.55 1.42 8.33
N GLU A 116 16.81 2.43 7.85
CA GLU A 116 17.29 3.56 7.07
C GLU A 116 16.95 4.88 7.77
N PRO A 117 17.70 5.29 8.80
CA PRO A 117 17.40 6.48 9.61
C PRO A 117 17.27 7.77 8.81
N ASP A 118 17.96 7.87 7.67
CA ASP A 118 17.94 9.05 6.79
C ASP A 118 16.59 9.28 6.09
N LEU A 119 15.64 8.33 6.20
CA LEU A 119 14.27 8.50 5.70
C LEU A 119 13.42 9.45 6.55
N ALA A 120 13.86 9.80 7.75
CA ALA A 120 13.13 10.70 8.66
C ALA A 120 14.11 11.64 9.39
N GLU A 121 13.58 12.74 9.92
CA GLU A 121 14.37 13.59 10.81
C GLU A 121 14.80 12.83 12.07
N PRO A 122 15.92 13.20 12.71
CA PRO A 122 16.38 12.57 13.93
C PRO A 122 15.28 12.49 15.01
N GLY A 123 15.05 11.29 15.54
CA GLY A 123 14.01 11.01 16.54
C GLY A 123 12.60 10.89 15.99
N LYS A 124 12.40 11.06 14.68
CA LYS A 124 11.13 10.80 14.00
C LYS A 124 11.20 9.51 13.19
N HIS A 125 10.05 8.96 12.86
CA HIS A 125 9.95 7.69 12.16
C HIS A 125 8.88 7.71 11.07
N ILE A 126 9.04 6.86 10.07
CA ILE A 126 8.04 6.60 9.05
C ILE A 126 7.52 5.18 9.24
N MET A 127 6.20 5.05 9.33
CA MET A 127 5.52 3.76 9.34
C MET A 127 4.71 3.62 8.05
N SER A 128 4.86 2.49 7.38
CA SER A 128 4.08 2.12 6.21
C SER A 128 3.19 0.92 6.54
N ILE A 129 1.89 1.08 6.34
CA ILE A 129 0.88 0.09 6.64
C ILE A 129 0.20 -0.31 5.35
N VAL A 130 0.19 -1.60 5.05
CA VAL A 130 -0.64 -2.20 4.01
C VAL A 130 -1.91 -2.70 4.69
N ALA A 131 -3.06 -2.18 4.28
CA ALA A 131 -4.36 -2.58 4.80
C ALA A 131 -5.11 -3.46 3.80
N GLN A 132 -5.58 -4.61 4.24
CA GLN A 132 -6.42 -5.55 3.50
C GLN A 132 -7.60 -5.98 4.41
N TYR A 133 -8.78 -6.13 3.94
CA TYR A 133 -9.21 -6.02 2.56
C TYR A 133 -9.96 -4.71 2.40
N VAL A 134 -9.65 -3.97 1.34
CA VAL A 134 -10.28 -2.67 1.03
C VAL A 134 -10.85 -2.76 -0.38
N PRO A 135 -12.17 -2.57 -0.58
CA PRO A 135 -12.79 -2.77 -1.89
C PRO A 135 -12.35 -1.68 -2.87
N TYR A 136 -12.10 -2.07 -4.12
CA TYR A 136 -11.79 -1.12 -5.20
C TYR A 136 -12.96 -0.15 -5.44
N ARG A 137 -14.21 -0.65 -5.35
CA ARG A 137 -15.43 0.17 -5.42
C ARG A 137 -16.22 -0.02 -4.15
N LEU A 138 -16.61 1.10 -3.55
CA LEU A 138 -17.52 1.08 -2.41
C LEU A 138 -18.93 0.69 -2.86
N ARG A 139 -19.66 -0.03 -2.01
CA ARG A 139 -21.08 -0.31 -2.21
C ARG A 139 -21.90 0.97 -2.12
N GLU A 140 -21.54 1.86 -1.24
CA GLU A 140 -22.22 3.12 -0.97
C GLU A 140 -21.22 4.26 -1.04
N GLY A 141 -21.50 5.28 -1.87
CA GLY A 141 -20.62 6.43 -2.06
C GLY A 141 -19.39 6.15 -2.94
N GLU A 142 -18.43 7.02 -2.85
CA GLU A 142 -17.18 6.98 -3.59
C GLU A 142 -15.99 7.16 -2.64
N TRP A 143 -14.76 6.93 -3.14
CA TRP A 143 -13.52 7.22 -2.43
C TRP A 143 -13.24 8.72 -2.42
N ASP A 144 -14.07 9.48 -1.70
CA ASP A 144 -13.87 10.90 -1.41
C ASP A 144 -12.93 11.13 -0.20
N GLY A 145 -12.72 12.39 0.17
CA GLY A 145 -11.89 12.75 1.32
C GLY A 145 -12.40 12.16 2.63
N ALA A 146 -13.72 12.13 2.85
CA ALA A 146 -14.32 11.60 4.06
C ALA A 146 -14.18 10.05 4.14
N ALA A 147 -14.31 9.36 3.01
CA ALA A 147 -14.10 7.91 2.95
C ALA A 147 -12.64 7.54 3.22
N ARG A 148 -11.68 8.34 2.71
CA ARG A 148 -10.24 8.18 3.00
C ARG A 148 -9.93 8.35 4.48
N GLU A 149 -10.47 9.41 5.11
CA GLU A 149 -10.27 9.66 6.53
C GLU A 149 -10.85 8.51 7.37
N ARG A 150 -12.08 8.06 7.09
CA ARG A 150 -12.68 6.90 7.79
C ARG A 150 -11.84 5.63 7.66
N LEU A 151 -11.27 5.37 6.47
CA LEU A 151 -10.37 4.23 6.28
C LEU A 151 -9.11 4.37 7.13
N GLY A 152 -8.49 5.55 7.11
CA GLY A 152 -7.32 5.86 7.94
C GLY A 152 -7.59 5.72 9.43
N ASP A 153 -8.74 6.22 9.90
CA ASP A 153 -9.17 6.10 11.29
C ASP A 153 -9.35 4.63 11.71
N GLY A 154 -9.99 3.83 10.85
CA GLY A 154 -10.17 2.39 11.10
C GLY A 154 -8.85 1.61 11.17
N VAL A 155 -7.89 1.95 10.33
CA VAL A 155 -6.53 1.36 10.35
C VAL A 155 -5.81 1.73 11.63
N VAL A 156 -5.81 3.02 12.01
CA VAL A 156 -5.16 3.51 13.23
C VAL A 156 -5.83 2.89 14.47
N ALA A 157 -7.16 2.86 14.53
CA ALA A 157 -7.89 2.25 15.63
C ALA A 157 -7.57 0.76 15.81
N THR A 158 -7.53 0.01 14.69
CA THR A 158 -7.13 -1.41 14.71
C THR A 158 -5.71 -1.59 15.25
N LEU A 159 -4.77 -0.79 14.76
CA LEU A 159 -3.37 -0.90 15.18
C LEU A 159 -3.17 -0.46 16.65
N SER A 160 -3.95 0.51 17.12
CA SER A 160 -3.92 1.00 18.51
C SER A 160 -4.37 -0.05 19.53
N GLU A 161 -5.12 -1.08 19.11
CA GLU A 161 -5.41 -2.24 19.99
C GLU A 161 -4.10 -2.98 20.37
N TYR A 162 -3.11 -2.97 19.50
CA TYR A 162 -1.81 -3.63 19.67
C TYR A 162 -0.70 -2.66 20.13
N ALA A 163 -0.81 -1.39 19.77
CA ALA A 163 0.11 -0.33 20.14
C ALA A 163 -0.64 0.90 20.71
N PRO A 164 -1.05 0.88 22.00
CA PRO A 164 -2.00 1.86 22.57
C PRO A 164 -1.56 3.32 22.52
N HIS A 165 -0.26 3.59 22.46
CA HIS A 165 0.28 4.95 22.39
C HIS A 165 0.46 5.47 20.97
N LEU A 166 0.06 4.69 19.95
CA LEU A 166 0.29 5.03 18.55
C LEU A 166 -0.35 6.37 18.18
N GLU A 167 -1.62 6.58 18.55
CA GLU A 167 -2.36 7.80 18.17
C GLU A 167 -1.65 9.07 18.63
N SER A 168 -1.09 9.08 19.85
CA SER A 168 -0.36 10.23 20.37
C SER A 168 0.99 10.46 19.68
N ALA A 169 1.54 9.44 19.06
CA ALA A 169 2.81 9.53 18.33
C ALA A 169 2.63 10.00 16.88
N ILE A 170 1.41 10.01 16.33
CA ILE A 170 1.16 10.39 14.93
C ILE A 170 1.31 11.90 14.76
N LEU A 171 2.24 12.32 13.91
CA LEU A 171 2.45 13.71 13.49
C LEU A 171 1.68 14.02 12.20
N HIS A 172 1.64 13.08 11.27
CA HIS A 172 0.96 13.20 10.00
C HIS A 172 0.51 11.85 9.46
N ARG A 173 -0.55 11.84 8.65
CA ARG A 173 -1.10 10.65 8.01
C ARG A 173 -1.40 10.90 6.54
N GLN A 174 -1.04 9.93 5.69
CA GLN A 174 -1.44 9.85 4.30
C GLN A 174 -2.18 8.53 4.06
N VAL A 175 -3.29 8.59 3.37
CA VAL A 175 -4.09 7.42 3.01
C VAL A 175 -4.16 7.30 1.49
N LEU A 176 -3.72 6.17 0.97
CA LEU A 176 -3.81 5.78 -0.44
C LEU A 176 -4.84 4.66 -0.57
N THR A 177 -5.91 4.93 -1.28
CA THR A 177 -6.97 3.96 -1.57
C THR A 177 -6.56 3.03 -2.72
N PRO A 178 -7.32 1.95 -3.00
CA PRO A 178 -7.05 1.13 -4.18
C PRO A 178 -7.06 1.90 -5.51
N LEU A 179 -7.80 3.02 -5.60
CA LEU A 179 -7.82 3.88 -6.80
C LEU A 179 -6.52 4.68 -6.96
N ASP A 180 -5.87 5.05 -5.86
CA ASP A 180 -4.61 5.81 -5.90
C ASP A 180 -3.41 4.91 -6.24
N LEU A 181 -3.57 3.60 -6.07
CA LEU A 181 -2.52 2.60 -6.33
C LEU A 181 -2.56 2.07 -7.77
N GLU A 182 -3.61 2.36 -8.55
CA GLU A 182 -3.74 2.05 -9.98
C GLU A 182 -3.08 3.14 -10.84
#